data_7a67a77b1fc3e2389bf445ea2a35c845
#
_entry.id   7a67a77b1fc3e2389bf445ea2a35c845
#
_cell.length_a   1.000
_cell.length_b   1.000
_cell.length_c   1.000
_cell.angle_alpha   90.00
_cell.angle_beta   90.00
_cell.angle_gamma   90.00
#
_symmetry.space_group_name_H-M   'P 1'
#
loop_
_entity.id
_entity.type
_entity.pdbx_description
1 polymer ?
#
loop_
_entity_poly.entity_id
_entity_poly.type
_entity_poly.pdbx_seq_one_letter_code
_entity_poly.pdbx_strand_id
1 'polypeptide(L)'
;NMNRILYTSFLLGAGFTCIKAQSSTPPNIVLILCDDMGFSDLGCYGSEIQTPNINNLAENGIRFSLFKNTGRDLFFEHQSYCAIISDHWKLVRGSRNEPWELIELSTDPFETKDLSAQYPKLVKKLEIKWNKWAERSNVFPLENKPWSERIRYYIERNPEQNGKE
;
A
#
# COMPACT_ATOMS: atom_id res chain seq x y z
N ASN A 1 44.66 -46.21 -57.83
CA ASN A 1 44.50 -46.04 -56.35
C ASN A 1 43.28 -45.20 -56.08
N MET A 2 42.25 -45.88 -55.74
CA MET A 2 40.92 -45.33 -55.63
C MET A 2 40.59 -45.17 -54.14
N ASN A 3 40.62 -43.95 -53.63
CA ASN A 3 40.28 -43.66 -52.25
C ASN A 3 38.76 -43.63 -52.08
N ARG A 4 38.23 -44.61 -51.40
CA ARG A 4 36.82 -44.66 -50.96
C ARG A 4 36.66 -43.80 -49.73
N ILE A 5 35.96 -42.68 -49.88
CA ILE A 5 35.51 -41.83 -48.76
C ILE A 5 34.22 -42.42 -48.26
N LEU A 6 34.26 -42.92 -47.01
CA LEU A 6 33.07 -43.36 -46.25
C LEU A 6 32.44 -42.12 -45.61
N TYR A 7 31.26 -41.78 -46.08
CA TYR A 7 30.39 -40.81 -45.39
C TYR A 7 29.60 -41.54 -44.30
N THR A 8 29.97 -41.34 -43.06
CA THR A 8 29.15 -41.71 -41.91
C THR A 8 28.14 -40.63 -41.65
N SER A 9 26.89 -40.88 -42.05
CA SER A 9 25.76 -39.99 -41.71
C SER A 9 25.42 -40.15 -40.22
N PHE A 10 25.76 -39.16 -39.42
CA PHE A 10 25.36 -39.06 -38.03
C PHE A 10 23.95 -38.46 -37.99
N LEU A 11 22.93 -39.32 -37.87
CA LEU A 11 21.56 -38.89 -37.61
C LEU A 11 21.45 -38.42 -36.16
N LEU A 12 21.51 -37.08 -35.94
CA LEU A 12 21.11 -36.50 -34.69
C LEU A 12 19.57 -36.60 -34.56
N GLY A 13 19.10 -37.57 -33.79
CA GLY A 13 17.73 -37.66 -33.37
C GLY A 13 17.42 -36.52 -32.37
N ALA A 14 16.88 -35.42 -32.87
CA ALA A 14 16.31 -34.40 -32.01
C ALA A 14 15.04 -34.94 -31.35
N GLY A 15 15.18 -35.46 -30.13
CA GLY A 15 14.03 -35.81 -29.29
C GLY A 15 13.27 -34.55 -28.96
N PHE A 16 12.16 -34.30 -29.64
CA PHE A 16 11.17 -33.30 -29.22
C PHE A 16 10.52 -33.81 -27.96
N THR A 17 11.05 -33.42 -26.79
CA THR A 17 10.32 -33.54 -25.55
C THR A 17 9.15 -32.55 -25.57
N CYS A 18 7.96 -33.07 -25.85
CA CYS A 18 6.72 -32.34 -25.69
C CYS A 18 6.58 -31.96 -24.22
N ILE A 19 6.95 -30.74 -23.85
CA ILE A 19 6.65 -30.18 -22.53
C ILE A 19 5.13 -30.02 -22.51
N LYS A 20 4.43 -30.97 -21.87
CA LYS A 20 3.02 -30.81 -21.56
C LYS A 20 2.91 -29.59 -20.68
N ALA A 21 2.34 -28.51 -21.21
CA ALA A 21 1.89 -27.39 -20.41
C ALA A 21 0.92 -27.96 -19.37
N GLN A 22 1.37 -28.02 -18.12
CA GLN A 22 0.55 -28.44 -17.01
C GLN A 22 -0.55 -27.37 -16.88
N SER A 23 -1.80 -27.75 -17.20
CA SER A 23 -2.96 -26.90 -16.97
C SER A 23 -3.04 -26.62 -15.48
N SER A 24 -2.47 -25.52 -15.04
CA SER A 24 -2.63 -25.07 -13.66
C SER A 24 -4.07 -24.59 -13.53
N THR A 25 -4.87 -25.30 -12.73
CA THR A 25 -6.13 -24.74 -12.25
C THR A 25 -5.84 -23.39 -11.60
N PRO A 26 -6.58 -22.34 -11.91
CA PRO A 26 -6.37 -21.04 -11.28
C PRO A 26 -6.49 -21.19 -9.76
N PRO A 27 -5.65 -20.52 -8.98
CA PRO A 27 -5.69 -20.62 -7.53
C PRO A 27 -6.99 -20.03 -7.00
N ASN A 28 -7.50 -20.59 -5.90
CA ASN A 28 -8.55 -19.94 -5.14
C ASN A 28 -7.98 -18.72 -4.42
N ILE A 29 -8.67 -17.60 -4.50
CA ILE A 29 -8.28 -16.36 -3.84
C ILE A 29 -9.31 -16.08 -2.75
N VAL A 30 -8.83 -15.94 -1.50
CA VAL A 30 -9.65 -15.47 -0.37
C VAL A 30 -9.11 -14.10 0.03
N LEU A 31 -9.95 -13.07 -0.08
CA LEU A 31 -9.64 -11.71 0.36
C LEU A 31 -10.32 -11.45 1.69
N ILE A 32 -9.53 -11.15 2.73
CA ILE A 32 -10.03 -10.76 4.05
C ILE A 32 -9.68 -9.28 4.24
N LEU A 33 -10.70 -8.44 4.34
CA LEU A 33 -10.55 -7.02 4.64
C LEU A 33 -11.01 -6.79 6.07
N CYS A 34 -10.13 -6.18 6.87
CA CYS A 34 -10.45 -5.76 8.22
C CYS A 34 -10.57 -4.24 8.24
N ASP A 35 -11.60 -3.74 8.90
CA ASP A 35 -11.80 -2.33 9.17
C ASP A 35 -11.28 -1.99 10.57
N ASP A 36 -10.76 -0.79 10.76
CA ASP A 36 -10.22 -0.27 12.03
C ASP A 36 -9.15 -1.15 12.72
N MET A 37 -8.47 -2.04 11.98
CA MET A 37 -7.39 -2.87 12.51
C MET A 37 -6.04 -2.19 12.37
N GLY A 38 -5.39 -1.93 13.52
CA GLY A 38 -4.03 -1.40 13.56
C GLY A 38 -2.97 -2.45 13.23
N PHE A 39 -1.80 -1.98 12.80
CA PHE A 39 -0.64 -2.85 12.53
C PHE A 39 -0.27 -3.71 13.75
N SER A 40 -0.38 -3.14 14.96
CA SER A 40 -0.03 -3.79 16.22
C SER A 40 -1.11 -4.71 16.78
N ASP A 41 -2.26 -4.88 16.13
CA ASP A 41 -3.35 -5.70 16.64
C ASP A 41 -3.19 -7.19 16.34
N LEU A 42 -2.26 -7.54 15.47
CA LEU A 42 -1.97 -8.91 15.10
C LEU A 42 -0.74 -9.47 15.83
N GLY A 43 -0.84 -10.65 16.39
CA GLY A 43 0.26 -11.30 17.11
C GLY A 43 1.52 -11.48 16.27
N CYS A 44 1.40 -11.70 14.96
CA CYS A 44 2.54 -11.80 14.05
C CYS A 44 3.32 -10.47 13.89
N TYR A 45 2.78 -9.35 14.36
CA TYR A 45 3.43 -8.05 14.41
C TYR A 45 3.75 -7.58 15.85
N GLY A 46 3.60 -8.47 16.84
CA GLY A 46 3.97 -8.20 18.21
C GLY A 46 2.84 -7.82 19.14
N SER A 47 1.59 -8.01 18.72
CA SER A 47 0.43 -7.79 19.59
C SER A 47 0.42 -8.75 20.78
N GLU A 48 -0.13 -8.29 21.90
CA GLU A 48 -0.52 -9.11 23.04
C GLU A 48 -1.79 -9.95 22.76
N ILE A 49 -2.52 -9.61 21.68
CA ILE A 49 -3.73 -10.31 21.28
C ILE A 49 -3.34 -11.65 20.63
N GLN A 50 -3.96 -12.72 21.09
CA GLN A 50 -3.73 -14.07 20.55
C GLN A 50 -4.43 -14.23 19.19
N THR A 51 -3.67 -14.28 18.09
CA THR A 51 -4.19 -14.48 16.72
C THR A 51 -3.56 -15.69 16.05
N PRO A 52 -3.75 -16.93 16.58
CA PRO A 52 -2.97 -18.11 16.17
C PRO A 52 -3.16 -18.48 14.70
N ASN A 53 -4.37 -18.34 14.15
CA ASN A 53 -4.64 -18.66 12.74
C ASN A 53 -3.97 -17.67 11.79
N ILE A 54 -3.98 -16.36 12.13
CA ILE A 54 -3.32 -15.32 11.32
C ILE A 54 -1.82 -15.43 11.46
N ASN A 55 -1.31 -15.74 12.65
CA ASN A 55 0.11 -15.99 12.88
C ASN A 55 0.61 -17.16 12.01
N ASN A 56 -0.15 -18.25 11.95
CA ASN A 56 0.18 -19.39 11.09
C ASN A 56 0.19 -19.03 9.59
N LEU A 57 -0.77 -18.21 9.14
CA LEU A 57 -0.74 -17.69 7.76
C LEU A 57 0.49 -16.82 7.51
N ALA A 58 0.88 -15.99 8.48
CA ALA A 58 2.04 -15.12 8.38
C ALA A 58 3.37 -15.89 8.37
N GLU A 59 3.46 -17.00 9.11
CA GLU A 59 4.64 -17.87 9.17
C GLU A 59 4.82 -18.68 7.89
N ASN A 60 3.73 -19.14 7.27
CA ASN A 60 3.75 -19.98 6.08
C ASN A 60 3.55 -19.22 4.77
N GLY A 61 3.38 -17.91 4.82
CA GLY A 61 3.13 -17.04 3.68
C GLY A 61 4.12 -15.90 3.57
N ILE A 62 3.69 -14.83 2.88
CA ILE A 62 4.45 -13.58 2.77
C ILE A 62 3.84 -12.56 3.73
N ARG A 63 4.66 -12.05 4.64
CA ARG A 63 4.30 -11.00 5.58
C ARG A 63 4.94 -9.68 5.16
N PHE A 64 4.14 -8.66 4.94
CA PHE A 64 4.63 -7.31 4.70
C PHE A 64 4.77 -6.59 6.03
N SER A 65 5.99 -6.52 6.58
CA SER A 65 6.27 -5.90 7.87
C SER A 65 6.71 -4.44 7.77
N LEU A 66 7.08 -4.00 6.57
CA LEU A 66 7.49 -2.62 6.32
C LEU A 66 6.80 -2.15 5.05
N PHE A 67 6.15 -1.01 5.13
CA PHE A 67 5.67 -0.31 3.95
C PHE A 67 6.88 0.26 3.21
N LYS A 68 7.48 -0.54 2.32
CA LYS A 68 8.53 -0.03 1.45
C LYS A 68 7.88 0.81 0.37
N ASN A 69 7.87 2.11 0.56
CA ASN A 69 7.42 3.03 -0.47
C ASN A 69 8.33 2.89 -1.70
N THR A 70 7.76 2.45 -2.81
CA THR A 70 8.45 2.26 -4.10
C THR A 70 8.62 3.58 -4.86
N GLY A 71 8.87 4.70 -4.16
CA GLY A 71 9.15 6.00 -4.76
C GLY A 71 7.90 6.84 -5.10
N ARG A 72 6.70 6.45 -4.66
CA ARG A 72 5.49 7.27 -4.76
C ARG A 72 5.13 7.85 -3.41
N ASP A 73 4.73 9.13 -3.41
CA ASP A 73 4.09 9.70 -2.24
C ASP A 73 2.65 9.17 -2.12
N LEU A 74 2.25 8.76 -0.93
CA LEU A 74 0.90 8.33 -0.61
C LEU A 74 0.23 9.40 0.23
N PHE A 75 -1.01 9.73 -0.12
CA PHE A 75 -1.76 10.81 0.52
C PHE A 75 -3.06 10.26 1.08
N PHE A 76 -3.41 10.73 2.27
CA PHE A 76 -4.60 10.32 2.98
C PHE A 76 -5.34 11.53 3.53
N GLU A 77 -6.65 11.48 3.47
CA GLU A 77 -7.57 12.36 4.18
C GLU A 77 -8.80 11.57 4.61
N HIS A 78 -9.17 11.67 5.86
CA HIS A 78 -10.40 11.12 6.40
C HIS A 78 -10.91 12.02 7.52
N GLN A 79 -12.08 12.63 7.35
CA GLN A 79 -12.71 13.50 8.35
C GLN A 79 -11.78 14.58 8.94
N SER A 80 -11.00 15.22 8.06
CA SER A 80 -9.96 16.21 8.40
C SER A 80 -8.66 15.64 9.01
N TYR A 81 -8.59 14.35 9.30
CA TYR A 81 -7.31 13.67 9.54
C TYR A 81 -6.52 13.63 8.24
N CYS A 82 -5.31 14.09 8.28
CA CYS A 82 -4.48 14.23 7.08
C CYS A 82 -3.17 13.49 7.26
N ALA A 83 -2.73 12.77 6.22
CA ALA A 83 -1.40 12.20 6.23
C ALA A 83 -0.77 12.15 4.83
N ILE A 84 0.56 12.20 4.79
CA ILE A 84 1.38 11.84 3.64
C ILE A 84 2.47 10.88 4.08
N ILE A 85 2.67 9.81 3.32
CA ILE A 85 3.84 8.95 3.43
C ILE A 85 4.73 9.20 2.22
N SER A 86 5.95 9.62 2.46
CA SER A 86 6.96 9.92 1.44
C SER A 86 8.24 9.19 1.81
N ASP A 87 8.59 8.16 1.06
CA ASP A 87 9.65 7.22 1.40
C ASP A 87 9.39 6.57 2.78
N HIS A 88 10.26 6.74 3.76
CA HIS A 88 10.11 6.24 5.13
C HIS A 88 9.54 7.27 6.12
N TRP A 89 9.20 8.46 5.64
CA TRP A 89 8.64 9.53 6.45
C TRP A 89 7.12 9.58 6.35
N LYS A 90 6.44 9.65 7.50
CA LYS A 90 5.02 9.95 7.59
C LYS A 90 4.84 11.32 8.26
N LEU A 91 4.11 12.20 7.59
CA LEU A 91 3.64 13.44 8.18
C LEU A 91 2.14 13.30 8.40
N VAL A 92 1.67 13.51 9.62
CA VAL A 92 0.27 13.29 10.01
C VAL A 92 -0.23 14.42 10.91
N ARG A 93 -1.53 14.69 10.86
CA ARG A 93 -2.23 15.54 11.84
C ARG A 93 -3.66 15.05 12.03
N GLY A 94 -4.17 15.16 13.25
CA GLY A 94 -5.50 14.70 13.63
C GLY A 94 -6.64 15.63 13.21
N SER A 95 -6.36 16.92 12.98
CA SER A 95 -7.35 17.88 12.51
C SER A 95 -6.69 19.06 11.81
N ARG A 96 -7.51 19.92 11.15
CA ARG A 96 -7.01 21.13 10.48
C ARG A 96 -6.24 22.07 11.42
N ASN A 97 -6.63 22.11 12.69
CA ASN A 97 -6.09 23.05 13.68
C ASN A 97 -4.96 22.46 14.52
N GLU A 98 -4.68 21.17 14.35
CA GLU A 98 -3.59 20.51 15.06
C GLU A 98 -2.27 20.67 14.31
N PRO A 99 -1.14 20.69 15.02
CA PRO A 99 0.17 20.71 14.41
C PRO A 99 0.41 19.42 13.62
N TRP A 100 1.31 19.48 12.67
CA TRP A 100 1.81 18.31 11.99
C TRP A 100 2.82 17.57 12.88
N GLU A 101 2.67 16.25 12.96
CA GLU A 101 3.62 15.33 13.55
C GLU A 101 4.41 14.61 12.45
N LEU A 102 5.70 14.41 12.66
CA LEU A 102 6.59 13.77 11.72
C LEU A 102 7.15 12.48 12.30
N ILE A 103 6.92 11.37 11.64
CA ILE A 103 7.31 10.04 12.09
C ILE A 103 8.29 9.43 11.10
N GLU A 104 9.31 8.75 11.59
CA GLU A 104 10.22 7.95 10.78
C GLU A 104 9.85 6.46 10.86
N LEU A 105 9.08 5.97 9.91
CA LEU A 105 8.50 4.62 9.92
C LEU A 105 9.51 3.48 9.89
N SER A 106 10.74 3.73 9.40
CA SER A 106 11.79 2.70 9.35
C SER A 106 12.36 2.35 10.71
N THR A 107 12.35 3.31 11.64
CA THR A 107 12.88 3.17 13.00
C THR A 107 11.78 3.15 14.07
N ASP A 108 10.62 3.70 13.74
CA ASP A 108 9.46 3.81 14.62
C ASP A 108 8.17 3.36 13.89
N PRO A 109 7.98 2.06 13.64
CA PRO A 109 6.79 1.54 12.98
C PRO A 109 5.51 1.65 13.82
N PHE A 110 5.62 1.95 15.11
CA PHE A 110 4.50 2.12 16.03
C PHE A 110 4.12 3.59 16.23
N GLU A 111 4.79 4.51 15.53
CA GLU A 111 4.46 5.94 15.51
C GLU A 111 4.43 6.59 16.91
N THR A 112 5.40 6.25 17.74
CA THR A 112 5.47 6.68 19.14
C THR A 112 6.22 7.98 19.36
N LYS A 113 6.99 8.44 18.36
CA LYS A 113 7.91 9.58 18.50
C LYS A 113 7.72 10.62 17.42
N ASP A 114 7.24 11.80 17.81
CA ASP A 114 7.20 12.96 16.92
C ASP A 114 8.59 13.59 16.75
N LEU A 115 9.02 13.71 15.51
CA LEU A 115 10.29 14.32 15.09
C LEU A 115 10.10 15.70 14.42
N SER A 116 8.89 16.25 14.41
CA SER A 116 8.56 17.50 13.71
C SER A 116 9.44 18.68 14.13
N ALA A 117 9.72 18.80 15.43
CA ALA A 117 10.60 19.83 15.97
C ALA A 117 12.06 19.69 15.53
N GLN A 118 12.53 18.46 15.25
CA GLN A 118 13.89 18.20 14.81
C GLN A 118 14.10 18.46 13.31
N TYR A 119 13.04 18.26 12.50
CA TYR A 119 13.10 18.35 11.04
C TYR A 119 12.08 19.33 10.44
N PRO A 120 12.04 20.62 10.87
CA PRO A 120 10.99 21.56 10.45
C PRO A 120 10.99 21.84 8.94
N LYS A 121 12.14 21.77 8.28
CA LYS A 121 12.24 21.91 6.81
C LYS A 121 11.58 20.75 6.07
N LEU A 122 11.70 19.51 6.60
CA LEU A 122 11.06 18.34 6.02
C LEU A 122 9.54 18.39 6.23
N VAL A 123 9.08 18.76 7.43
CA VAL A 123 7.67 19.01 7.72
C VAL A 123 7.08 19.97 6.67
N LYS A 124 7.72 21.14 6.48
CA LYS A 124 7.24 22.11 5.50
C LYS A 124 7.22 21.60 4.07
N LYS A 125 8.22 20.83 3.67
CA LYS A 125 8.28 20.20 2.35
C LYS A 125 7.13 19.21 2.13
N LEU A 126 6.85 18.34 3.12
CA LEU A 126 5.79 17.34 3.03
C LEU A 126 4.41 17.97 3.10
N GLU A 127 4.22 19.00 3.95
CA GLU A 127 2.99 19.80 4.00
C GLU A 127 2.66 20.42 2.64
N ILE A 128 3.64 21.01 1.95
CA ILE A 128 3.45 21.59 0.62
C ILE A 128 3.02 20.50 -0.39
N LYS A 129 3.62 19.31 -0.33
CA LYS A 129 3.24 18.20 -1.19
C LYS A 129 1.80 17.77 -0.93
N TRP A 130 1.41 17.63 0.35
CA TRP A 130 0.07 17.24 0.74
C TRP A 130 -0.97 18.28 0.28
N ASN A 131 -0.72 19.56 0.52
CA ASN A 131 -1.62 20.63 0.11
C ASN A 131 -1.84 20.66 -1.42
N LYS A 132 -0.79 20.50 -2.22
CA LYS A 132 -0.91 20.41 -3.68
C LYS A 132 -1.74 19.22 -4.13
N TRP A 133 -1.61 18.08 -3.46
CA TRP A 133 -2.45 16.92 -3.72
C TRP A 133 -3.90 17.20 -3.33
N ALA A 134 -4.14 17.77 -2.15
CA ALA A 134 -5.47 18.10 -1.65
C ALA A 134 -6.23 19.08 -2.57
N GLU A 135 -5.55 20.07 -3.11
CA GLU A 135 -6.11 21.02 -4.09
C GLU A 135 -6.57 20.30 -5.36
N ARG A 136 -5.68 19.54 -6.00
CA ARG A 136 -6.00 18.84 -7.27
C ARG A 136 -7.01 17.69 -7.12
N SER A 137 -7.17 17.15 -5.91
CA SER A 137 -8.07 16.04 -5.60
C SER A 137 -9.41 16.51 -5.00
N ASN A 138 -9.67 17.83 -4.98
CA ASN A 138 -10.88 18.41 -4.41
C ASN A 138 -11.14 18.05 -2.94
N VAL A 139 -10.08 17.86 -2.16
CA VAL A 139 -10.15 17.53 -0.74
C VAL A 139 -10.59 18.77 0.08
N PHE A 140 -10.22 19.97 -0.38
CA PHE A 140 -10.62 21.21 0.27
C PHE A 140 -12.06 21.63 -0.07
N PRO A 141 -12.75 22.28 0.87
CA PRO A 141 -12.29 22.71 2.19
C PRO A 141 -12.27 21.57 3.21
N LEU A 142 -11.21 21.51 4.03
CA LEU A 142 -11.18 20.66 5.21
C LEU A 142 -12.08 21.29 6.27
N GLU A 143 -13.24 20.76 6.45
CA GLU A 143 -14.16 21.20 7.49
C GLU A 143 -14.38 20.05 8.46
N ASN A 144 -14.28 20.33 9.76
CA ASN A 144 -14.66 19.38 10.82
C ASN A 144 -16.19 19.22 10.87
N LYS A 145 -16.81 18.98 9.71
CA LYS A 145 -18.25 18.77 9.62
C LYS A 145 -18.60 17.32 9.91
N PRO A 146 -19.72 17.08 10.59
CA PRO A 146 -20.24 15.72 10.74
C PRO A 146 -20.41 15.05 9.36
N TRP A 147 -20.29 13.75 9.32
CA TRP A 147 -20.42 12.95 8.10
C TRP A 147 -21.67 13.29 7.26
N SER A 148 -22.80 13.53 7.92
CA SER A 148 -24.05 13.93 7.27
C SER A 148 -23.96 15.23 6.47
N GLU A 149 -23.17 16.21 6.94
CA GLU A 149 -22.95 17.46 6.22
C GLU A 149 -21.94 17.31 5.09
N ARG A 150 -20.94 16.44 5.25
CA ARG A 150 -19.95 16.11 4.20
C ARG A 150 -20.63 15.39 3.04
N ILE A 151 -21.53 14.44 3.32
CA ILE A 151 -22.35 13.77 2.29
C ILE A 151 -23.16 14.80 1.52
N ARG A 152 -23.85 15.72 2.20
CA ARG A 152 -24.64 16.76 1.53
C ARG A 152 -23.76 17.57 0.58
N TYR A 153 -22.61 18.02 1.05
CA TYR A 153 -21.66 18.77 0.23
C TYR A 153 -21.18 17.99 -1.00
N TYR A 154 -20.93 16.68 -0.83
CA TYR A 154 -20.52 15.80 -1.93
C TYR A 154 -21.66 15.61 -2.95
N ILE A 155 -22.87 15.40 -2.46
CA ILE A 155 -24.10 15.27 -3.28
C ILE A 155 -24.36 16.53 -4.11
N GLU A 156 -24.25 17.70 -3.49
CA GLU A 156 -24.43 18.99 -4.17
C GLU A 156 -23.42 19.25 -5.30
N ARG A 157 -22.19 18.76 -5.16
CA ARG A 157 -21.13 18.88 -6.17
C ARG A 157 -21.17 17.82 -7.26
N ASN A 158 -21.85 16.70 -7.01
CA ASN A 158 -21.94 15.57 -7.95
C ASN A 158 -23.41 15.18 -8.20
N PRO A 159 -24.25 16.07 -8.73
CA PRO A 159 -25.69 15.82 -8.88
C PRO A 159 -26.00 14.66 -9.82
N GLU A 160 -25.08 14.31 -10.72
CA GLU A 160 -25.28 13.21 -11.68
C GLU A 160 -25.23 11.80 -11.04
N GLN A 161 -24.73 11.68 -9.81
CA GLN A 161 -24.67 10.40 -9.08
C GLN A 161 -25.93 10.11 -8.26
N ASN A 162 -26.81 11.10 -8.06
CA ASN A 162 -28.03 10.96 -7.24
C ASN A 162 -29.25 10.37 -7.95
N GLY A 163 -29.15 10.01 -9.21
CA GLY A 163 -30.26 9.51 -10.03
C GLY A 163 -30.17 8.04 -10.42
N LYS A 164 -29.30 7.26 -9.81
CA LYS A 164 -29.15 5.82 -10.10
C LYS A 164 -29.46 5.01 -8.84
N GLU A 165 -30.72 4.90 -8.49
CA GLU A 165 -31.30 3.76 -7.78
C GLU A 165 -31.96 2.82 -8.78
#